data_d181ae30efebf432860f87f04d14f573
#
_entry.id   d181ae30efebf432860f87f04d14f573
#
_cell.length_a   1.000
_cell.length_b   1.000
_cell.length_c   1.000
_cell.angle_alpha   90.00
_cell.angle_beta   90.00
_cell.angle_gamma   90.00
#
_symmetry.space_group_name_H-M   'P 1'
#
loop_
_entity.id
_entity.type
_entity.pdbx_description
1 polymer ?
#
loop_
_entity_poly.entity_id
_entity_poly.type
_entity_poly.pdbx_seq_one_letter_code
_entity_poly.pdbx_strand_id
1 'polypeptide(L)'
;MSGTEISSAGLEPRRRRALYQAWHRGMREMDILLGKFADAHLATLTDGEMDEFENILNAIDRDLLSWMTGEAPLPDEYNTPVMRKLMAFHDHDGPINV
;
A
#
# COMPACT_ATOMS: atom_id res chain seq x y z
N MET A 1 -16.05 0.50 -9.79
CA MET A 1 -15.29 -0.68 -9.38
C MET A 1 -13.87 -0.30 -9.01
N SER A 2 -13.38 -0.76 -7.89
CA SER A 2 -12.07 -0.36 -7.42
C SER A 2 -10.90 -1.01 -8.17
N GLY A 3 -11.15 -2.09 -8.89
CA GLY A 3 -10.11 -2.80 -9.60
C GLY A 3 -9.41 -3.88 -8.80
N THR A 4 -9.95 -4.22 -7.64
CA THR A 4 -9.42 -5.28 -6.80
C THR A 4 -9.43 -6.61 -7.54
N GLU A 5 -8.30 -7.31 -7.52
CA GLU A 5 -8.15 -8.59 -8.20
C GLU A 5 -8.39 -9.78 -7.29
N ILE A 6 -8.36 -9.57 -5.96
CA ILE A 6 -8.62 -10.65 -5.01
C ILE A 6 -10.00 -10.50 -4.41
N SER A 7 -10.58 -11.63 -4.00
CA SER A 7 -11.88 -11.61 -3.35
C SER A 7 -11.71 -11.23 -1.88
N SER A 8 -12.44 -10.20 -1.45
CA SER A 8 -12.42 -9.80 -0.05
C SER A 8 -13.16 -10.79 0.84
N ALA A 9 -13.98 -11.68 0.25
CA ALA A 9 -14.78 -12.62 1.02
C ALA A 9 -13.93 -13.62 1.81
N GLY A 10 -12.73 -13.92 1.33
CA GLY A 10 -11.82 -14.84 2.01
C GLY A 10 -10.90 -14.18 3.04
N LEU A 11 -10.99 -12.86 3.20
CA LEU A 11 -10.13 -12.13 4.12
C LEU A 11 -10.83 -11.86 5.45
N GLU A 12 -10.05 -11.85 6.53
CA GLU A 12 -10.58 -11.44 7.83
C GLU A 12 -10.94 -9.94 7.80
N PRO A 13 -11.81 -9.49 8.72
CA PRO A 13 -12.29 -8.08 8.67
C PRO A 13 -11.18 -7.02 8.64
N ARG A 14 -10.10 -7.23 9.36
CA ARG A 14 -8.97 -6.30 9.39
C ARG A 14 -8.39 -6.12 7.98
N ARG A 15 -8.18 -7.24 7.28
CA ARG A 15 -7.58 -7.21 5.95
C ARG A 15 -8.55 -6.66 4.92
N ARG A 16 -9.83 -6.94 5.06
CA ARG A 16 -10.84 -6.35 4.17
C ARG A 16 -10.86 -4.83 4.28
N ARG A 17 -10.77 -4.31 5.51
CA ARG A 17 -10.73 -2.85 5.71
C ARG A 17 -9.49 -2.25 5.07
N ALA A 18 -8.34 -2.90 5.25
CA ALA A 18 -7.09 -2.41 4.67
C ALA A 18 -7.16 -2.42 3.14
N LEU A 19 -7.73 -3.46 2.56
CA LEU A 19 -7.89 -3.55 1.10
C LEU A 19 -8.75 -2.41 0.59
N TYR A 20 -9.87 -2.17 1.24
CA TYR A 20 -10.75 -1.07 0.87
C TYR A 20 -10.01 0.28 0.97
N GLN A 21 -9.32 0.51 2.07
CA GLN A 21 -8.59 1.76 2.28
C GLN A 21 -7.49 1.95 1.24
N ALA A 22 -6.82 0.87 0.86
CA ALA A 22 -5.76 0.94 -0.14
C ALA A 22 -6.28 1.40 -1.50
N TRP A 23 -7.50 0.97 -1.87
CA TRP A 23 -8.11 1.30 -3.14
C TRP A 23 -8.94 2.59 -3.14
N HIS A 24 -9.12 3.22 -1.98
CA HIS A 24 -10.00 4.40 -1.86
C HIS A 24 -9.30 5.53 -1.13
N ARG A 25 -8.15 5.93 -1.67
CA ARG A 25 -7.33 6.97 -1.04
C ARG A 25 -7.77 8.38 -1.38
N GLY A 26 -8.47 8.56 -2.49
CA GLY A 26 -8.85 9.88 -2.96
C GLY A 26 -7.84 10.51 -3.92
N MET A 27 -6.69 9.87 -4.08
CA MET A 27 -5.68 10.27 -5.06
C MET A 27 -5.43 9.06 -5.94
N ARG A 28 -5.65 9.18 -7.23
CA ARG A 28 -5.58 8.04 -8.16
C ARG A 28 -4.26 7.30 -8.10
N GLU A 29 -3.16 8.05 -8.07
CA GLU A 29 -1.83 7.45 -8.01
C GLU A 29 -1.68 6.55 -6.79
N MET A 30 -2.18 7.01 -5.65
CA MET A 30 -2.07 6.25 -4.42
C MET A 30 -3.04 5.07 -4.39
N ASP A 31 -4.23 5.20 -4.99
CA ASP A 31 -5.13 4.06 -5.15
C ASP A 31 -4.43 2.93 -5.89
N ILE A 32 -3.73 3.27 -6.98
CA ILE A 32 -3.02 2.28 -7.79
C ILE A 32 -1.83 1.70 -7.02
N LEU A 33 -1.01 2.55 -6.43
CA LEU A 33 0.19 2.11 -5.71
C LEU A 33 -0.15 1.19 -4.54
N LEU A 34 -1.04 1.62 -3.68
CA LEU A 34 -1.39 0.84 -2.49
C LEU A 34 -2.35 -0.29 -2.82
N GLY A 35 -3.29 -0.05 -3.72
CA GLY A 35 -4.27 -1.08 -4.09
C GLY A 35 -3.65 -2.28 -4.77
N LYS A 36 -2.75 -2.05 -5.73
CA LYS A 36 -2.08 -3.16 -6.41
C LYS A 36 -1.19 -3.95 -5.46
N PHE A 37 -0.49 -3.26 -4.57
CA PHE A 37 0.31 -3.94 -3.57
C PHE A 37 -0.57 -4.79 -2.66
N ALA A 38 -1.69 -4.24 -2.21
CA ALA A 38 -2.62 -4.97 -1.35
C ALA A 38 -3.16 -6.21 -2.06
N ASP A 39 -3.56 -6.08 -3.34
CA ASP A 39 -4.04 -7.23 -4.10
C ASP A 39 -2.99 -8.34 -4.15
N ALA A 40 -1.72 -7.98 -4.30
CA ALA A 40 -0.67 -8.98 -4.47
C ALA A 40 -0.22 -9.60 -3.15
N HIS A 41 -0.25 -8.86 -2.05
CA HIS A 41 0.44 -9.29 -0.83
C HIS A 41 -0.41 -9.34 0.44
N LEU A 42 -1.57 -8.66 0.46
CA LEU A 42 -2.30 -8.47 1.71
C LEU A 42 -2.66 -9.78 2.42
N ALA A 43 -3.07 -10.79 1.67
CA ALA A 43 -3.50 -12.06 2.24
C ALA A 43 -2.37 -12.80 2.94
N THR A 44 -1.12 -12.52 2.59
CA THR A 44 0.04 -13.24 3.12
C THR A 44 0.87 -12.43 4.12
N LEU A 45 0.50 -11.18 4.39
CA LEU A 45 1.21 -10.40 5.41
C LEU A 45 0.97 -11.01 6.79
N THR A 46 2.03 -11.02 7.60
CA THR A 46 1.89 -11.44 9.00
C THR A 46 1.12 -10.36 9.78
N ASP A 47 0.71 -10.68 11.01
CA ASP A 47 0.02 -9.71 11.85
C ASP A 47 0.89 -8.47 12.10
N GLY A 48 2.19 -8.67 12.35
CA GLY A 48 3.10 -7.54 12.53
C GLY A 48 3.24 -6.71 11.27
N GLU A 49 3.29 -7.37 10.12
CA GLU A 49 3.33 -6.66 8.84
C GLU A 49 2.04 -5.91 8.58
N MET A 50 0.91 -6.46 9.02
CA MET A 50 -0.36 -5.74 8.92
C MET A 50 -0.34 -4.44 9.72
N ASP A 51 0.26 -4.45 10.92
CA ASP A 51 0.42 -3.23 11.71
C ASP A 51 1.19 -2.18 10.91
N GLU A 52 2.26 -2.60 10.25
CA GLU A 52 3.08 -1.69 9.44
C GLU A 52 2.29 -1.14 8.25
N PHE A 53 1.55 -2.01 7.58
CA PHE A 53 0.76 -1.58 6.42
C PHE A 53 -0.34 -0.62 6.83
N GLU A 54 -1.03 -0.90 7.95
CA GLU A 54 -2.06 0.01 8.45
C GLU A 54 -1.47 1.37 8.81
N ASN A 55 -0.26 1.39 9.35
CA ASN A 55 0.42 2.65 9.64
C ASN A 55 0.69 3.45 8.36
N ILE A 56 1.08 2.75 7.29
CA ILE A 56 1.25 3.39 5.98
C ILE A 56 -0.07 3.97 5.50
N LEU A 57 -1.16 3.23 5.64
CA LEU A 57 -2.48 3.69 5.20
C LEU A 57 -2.94 4.93 5.96
N ASN A 58 -2.42 5.17 7.17
CA ASN A 58 -2.76 6.35 7.95
C ASN A 58 -1.96 7.59 7.56
N ALA A 59 -0.93 7.45 6.75
CA ALA A 59 -0.13 8.59 6.31
C ALA A 59 -0.87 9.37 5.23
N ILE A 60 -0.47 10.64 5.06
CA ILE A 60 -1.06 11.52 4.05
C ILE A 60 -0.55 11.11 2.68
N ASP A 61 -1.45 11.03 1.70
CA ASP A 61 -1.12 10.58 0.35
C ASP A 61 0.03 11.35 -0.28
N ARG A 62 0.03 12.67 -0.14
CA ARG A 62 1.09 13.49 -0.71
C ARG A 62 2.45 13.15 -0.13
N ASP A 63 2.49 12.89 1.18
CA ASP A 63 3.73 12.52 1.85
C ASP A 63 4.20 11.15 1.35
N LEU A 64 3.29 10.17 1.30
CA LEU A 64 3.62 8.84 0.80
C LEU A 64 4.19 8.91 -0.61
N LEU A 65 3.54 9.66 -1.48
CA LEU A 65 3.98 9.77 -2.86
C LEU A 65 5.37 10.38 -2.94
N SER A 66 5.64 11.42 -2.14
CA SER A 66 6.95 12.07 -2.16
C SER A 66 8.06 11.14 -1.67
N TRP A 67 7.75 10.27 -0.71
CA TRP A 67 8.72 9.27 -0.23
C TRP A 67 8.97 8.20 -1.28
N MET A 68 7.91 7.74 -1.92
CA MET A 68 8.00 6.66 -2.90
C MET A 68 8.69 7.09 -4.20
N THR A 69 8.58 8.35 -4.56
CA THR A 69 9.24 8.87 -5.75
C THR A 69 10.64 9.40 -5.48
N GLY A 70 11.05 9.44 -4.22
CA GLY A 70 12.37 9.96 -3.84
C GLY A 70 12.42 11.48 -3.74
N GLU A 71 11.29 12.15 -3.86
CA GLU A 71 11.22 13.61 -3.77
C GLU A 71 11.56 14.10 -2.36
N ALA A 72 11.17 13.32 -1.35
CA ALA A 72 11.47 13.59 0.04
C ALA A 72 12.03 12.35 0.72
N PRO A 73 12.90 12.51 1.75
CA PRO A 73 13.47 11.35 2.44
C PRO A 73 12.41 10.63 3.26
N LEU A 74 12.49 9.31 3.29
CA LEU A 74 11.58 8.49 4.07
C LEU A 74 11.89 8.63 5.56
N PRO A 75 10.90 9.04 6.38
CA PRO A 75 11.12 9.10 7.82
C PRO A 75 11.41 7.72 8.41
N ASP A 76 12.23 7.67 9.46
CA ASP A 76 12.61 6.41 10.08
C ASP A 76 11.40 5.61 10.57
N GLU A 77 10.37 6.29 11.06
CA GLU A 77 9.17 5.61 11.56
C GLU A 77 8.42 4.85 10.47
N TYR A 78 8.62 5.20 9.21
CA TYR A 78 8.02 4.52 8.07
C TYR A 78 8.99 3.60 7.35
N ASN A 79 10.23 3.51 7.81
CA ASN A 79 11.23 2.65 7.18
C ASN A 79 11.12 1.24 7.74
N THR A 80 10.07 0.54 7.35
CA THR A 80 9.71 -0.79 7.84
C THR A 80 9.88 -1.82 6.74
N PRO A 81 9.92 -3.11 7.08
CA PRO A 81 9.97 -4.16 6.05
C PRO A 81 8.83 -4.06 5.03
N VAL A 82 7.61 -3.74 5.47
CA VAL A 82 6.48 -3.62 4.55
C VAL A 82 6.66 -2.42 3.63
N MET A 83 7.16 -1.29 4.15
CA MET A 83 7.42 -0.13 3.29
C MET A 83 8.47 -0.45 2.24
N ARG A 84 9.51 -1.18 2.62
CA ARG A 84 10.53 -1.61 1.66
C ARG A 84 9.97 -2.55 0.60
N LYS A 85 9.06 -3.46 1.00
CA LYS A 85 8.37 -4.33 0.05
C LYS A 85 7.50 -3.53 -0.91
N LEU A 86 6.79 -2.54 -0.39
CA LEU A 86 5.93 -1.67 -1.19
C LEU A 86 6.74 -0.93 -2.24
N MET A 87 7.85 -0.32 -1.82
CA MET A 87 8.71 0.42 -2.74
C MET A 87 9.35 -0.50 -3.78
N ALA A 88 9.84 -1.66 -3.35
CA ALA A 88 10.45 -2.64 -4.26
C ALA A 88 9.44 -3.20 -5.26
N PHE A 89 8.19 -3.37 -4.83
CA PHE A 89 7.12 -3.86 -5.70
C PHE A 89 6.94 -2.95 -6.91
N HIS A 90 6.94 -1.64 -6.68
CA HIS A 90 6.73 -0.68 -7.76
C HIS A 90 7.98 -0.43 -8.59
N ASP A 91 9.15 -0.52 -7.97
CA ASP A 91 10.40 -0.45 -8.72
C ASP A 91 10.50 -1.63 -9.69
N HIS A 92 10.08 -2.81 -9.25
CA HIS A 92 10.10 -4.01 -10.06
C HIS A 92 9.14 -3.90 -11.25
N ASP A 93 8.01 -3.24 -11.05
CA ASP A 93 7.02 -3.02 -12.10
C ASP A 93 7.41 -1.88 -13.05
N GLY A 94 8.48 -1.16 -12.73
CA GLY A 94 8.93 -0.03 -13.52
C GLY A 94 8.19 1.26 -13.14
N PRO A 95 8.31 2.29 -14.00
CA PRO A 95 7.70 3.59 -13.71
C PRO A 95 6.19 3.46 -13.54
N ILE A 96 5.64 4.30 -12.66
CA ILE A 96 4.20 4.34 -12.44
C ILE A 96 3.56 5.09 -13.57
N ASN A 97 2.61 4.44 -14.25
CA ASN A 97 1.82 5.04 -15.31
C ASN A 97 0.39 5.14 -14.83
N VAL A 98 -0.03 6.32 -14.53
CA VAL A 98 -1.38 6.53 -14.01
C VAL A 98 -2.18 7.43 -14.92
#